data_0ca2abfb21a9241ccfcc5cec02e55135
#
_entry.id   0ca2abfb21a9241ccfcc5cec02e55135
#
_cell.length_a   1.000
_cell.length_b   1.000
_cell.length_c   1.000
_cell.angle_alpha   90.00
_cell.angle_beta   90.00
_cell.angle_gamma   90.00
#
_symmetry.space_group_name_H-M   'P 1'
#
loop_
_entity.id
_entity.type
_entity.pdbx_description
1 polymer ?
#
loop_
_entity_poly.entity_id
_entity_poly.type
_entity_poly.pdbx_seq_one_letter_code
_entity_poly.pdbx_strand_id
1 'polypeptide(L)'
;LYLSDPDLVSEEWKRVFEGLPTQSDAVDQPHSRVRDYFRRLAKETKHYNVQVSDPDVDAKQVKVLQLINAYRFRGHEAANLDPLGLWERDTVAELNPAFHTLTEEDLDETFNVGSFANGQETMVLRDLQKALKQTYCGSVGAEYMHMTNTEQKRWIQQRLESVSGQASF
;
A
#
# COMPACT_ATOMS: atom_id res chain seq x y z
N LEU A 1 28.11 31.51 -12.67
CA LEU A 1 29.34 32.27 -12.42
C LEU A 1 30.49 31.71 -13.24
N TYR A 2 30.96 30.48 -13.02
CA TYR A 2 32.11 29.89 -13.74
C TYR A 2 31.91 29.82 -15.28
N LEU A 3 30.73 29.42 -15.75
CA LEU A 3 30.38 29.33 -17.18
C LEU A 3 30.21 30.70 -17.85
N SER A 4 29.99 31.77 -17.08
CA SER A 4 29.83 33.12 -17.59
C SER A 4 31.16 33.91 -17.59
N ASP A 5 31.99 33.66 -16.60
CA ASP A 5 33.30 34.28 -16.45
C ASP A 5 34.18 33.42 -15.52
N PRO A 6 35.10 32.61 -16.08
CA PRO A 6 35.99 31.73 -15.33
C PRO A 6 36.91 32.47 -14.36
N ASP A 7 37.17 33.75 -14.58
CA ASP A 7 38.09 34.51 -13.75
C ASP A 7 37.48 34.99 -12.42
N LEU A 8 36.18 34.81 -12.26
CA LEU A 8 35.47 35.10 -11.00
C LEU A 8 35.61 34.00 -9.92
N VAL A 9 36.30 32.89 -10.24
CA VAL A 9 36.49 31.77 -9.31
C VAL A 9 37.98 31.58 -9.04
N SER A 10 38.34 31.11 -7.83
CA SER A 10 39.73 30.84 -7.48
C SER A 10 40.31 29.71 -8.35
N GLU A 11 41.63 29.74 -8.57
CA GLU A 11 42.35 28.75 -9.38
C GLU A 11 42.16 27.30 -8.93
N GLU A 12 41.89 27.10 -7.64
CA GLU A 12 41.59 25.80 -7.06
C GLU A 12 40.24 25.25 -7.57
N TRP A 13 39.23 26.09 -7.64
CA TRP A 13 37.91 25.74 -8.16
C TRP A 13 37.89 25.63 -9.68
N LYS A 14 38.69 26.42 -10.41
CA LYS A 14 38.84 26.26 -11.86
C LYS A 14 39.30 24.84 -12.21
N ARG A 15 40.33 24.32 -11.53
CA ARG A 15 40.83 22.95 -11.75
C ARG A 15 39.76 21.88 -11.47
N VAL A 16 38.93 22.08 -10.45
CA VAL A 16 37.83 21.16 -10.15
C VAL A 16 36.78 21.18 -11.27
N PHE A 17 36.38 22.35 -11.74
CA PHE A 17 35.38 22.47 -12.80
C PHE A 17 35.86 22.00 -14.16
N GLU A 18 37.13 22.18 -14.48
CA GLU A 18 37.76 21.67 -15.70
C GLU A 18 37.88 20.14 -15.72
N GLY A 19 37.98 19.51 -14.52
CA GLY A 19 38.00 18.06 -14.38
C GLY A 19 36.65 17.39 -14.39
N LEU A 20 35.53 18.15 -14.37
CA LEU A 20 34.20 17.57 -14.44
C LEU A 20 33.85 17.16 -15.88
N PRO A 21 33.25 15.97 -16.09
CA PRO A 21 32.83 15.54 -17.40
C PRO A 21 31.79 16.51 -17.96
N THR A 22 32.14 17.24 -19.01
CA THR A 22 31.17 18.04 -19.79
C THR A 22 30.27 17.11 -20.59
N GLN A 23 29.04 16.96 -20.19
CA GLN A 23 28.02 16.33 -21.05
C GLN A 23 27.70 17.27 -22.21
N SER A 24 28.30 17.02 -23.35
CA SER A 24 28.23 17.88 -24.54
C SER A 24 26.85 18.03 -25.19
N ASP A 25 25.83 17.27 -24.75
CA ASP A 25 24.47 17.26 -25.31
C ASP A 25 23.35 17.66 -24.33
N ALA A 26 23.66 18.01 -23.10
CA ALA A 26 22.65 18.52 -22.18
C ALA A 26 22.54 20.06 -22.39
N VAL A 27 21.51 20.47 -23.12
CA VAL A 27 21.10 21.89 -23.15
C VAL A 27 20.71 22.27 -21.72
N ASP A 28 21.56 23.06 -21.06
CA ASP A 28 21.31 23.54 -19.71
C ASP A 28 20.00 24.34 -19.70
N GLN A 29 19.02 23.85 -18.94
CA GLN A 29 17.72 24.50 -18.86
C GLN A 29 17.86 25.76 -18.00
N PRO A 30 17.52 26.95 -18.50
CA PRO A 30 17.62 28.18 -17.72
C PRO A 30 16.83 28.02 -16.40
N HIS A 31 17.50 28.20 -15.27
CA HIS A 31 16.90 28.12 -13.92
C HIS A 31 15.65 29.01 -13.76
N SER A 32 15.56 30.11 -14.53
CA SER A 32 14.40 30.97 -14.60
C SER A 32 13.15 30.21 -15.06
N ARG A 33 13.24 29.33 -16.08
CA ARG A 33 12.10 28.53 -16.59
C ARG A 33 11.61 27.53 -15.56
N VAL A 34 12.53 26.85 -14.88
CA VAL A 34 12.20 25.88 -13.83
C VAL A 34 11.51 26.59 -12.66
N ARG A 35 12.08 27.74 -12.23
CA ARG A 35 11.50 28.55 -11.15
C ARG A 35 10.11 29.11 -11.51
N ASP A 36 9.91 29.56 -12.74
CA ASP A 36 8.63 30.09 -13.20
C ASP A 36 7.57 28.97 -13.38
N TYR A 37 8.01 27.76 -13.73
CA TYR A 37 7.16 26.58 -13.74
C TYR A 37 6.64 26.26 -12.33
N PHE A 38 7.52 26.16 -11.33
CA PHE A 38 7.12 25.92 -9.94
C PHE A 38 6.29 27.06 -9.36
N ARG A 39 6.58 28.32 -9.73
CA ARG A 39 5.77 29.47 -9.31
C ARG A 39 4.35 29.44 -9.91
N ARG A 40 4.17 28.96 -11.14
CA ARG A 40 2.84 28.70 -11.73
C ARG A 40 2.13 27.56 -11.02
N LEU A 41 2.83 26.43 -10.79
CA LEU A 41 2.28 25.28 -10.07
C LEU A 41 1.79 25.68 -8.66
N ALA A 42 2.55 26.52 -7.97
CA ALA A 42 2.17 27.02 -6.65
C ALA A 42 0.97 27.99 -6.68
N LYS A 43 0.73 28.67 -7.81
CA LYS A 43 -0.42 29.56 -8.01
C LYS A 43 -1.66 28.83 -8.52
N GLU A 44 -1.48 27.68 -9.18
CA GLU A 44 -2.57 26.77 -9.50
C GLU A 44 -3.00 26.07 -8.21
N THR A 45 -3.86 26.74 -7.45
CA THR A 45 -4.54 26.13 -6.32
C THR A 45 -5.41 25.01 -6.90
N LYS A 46 -4.91 23.80 -6.93
CA LYS A 46 -5.77 22.65 -7.10
C LYS A 46 -6.68 22.65 -5.88
N HIS A 47 -7.90 23.10 -6.06
CA HIS A 47 -8.95 22.82 -5.09
C HIS A 47 -9.11 21.29 -5.09
N TYR A 48 -8.34 20.62 -4.24
CA TYR A 48 -8.74 19.30 -3.81
C TYR A 48 -10.05 19.54 -3.05
N ASN A 49 -11.17 19.13 -3.64
CA ASN A 49 -12.34 18.86 -2.83
C ASN A 49 -11.91 17.71 -1.90
N VAL A 50 -11.32 18.10 -0.79
CA VAL A 50 -11.26 17.22 0.38
C VAL A 50 -12.73 17.15 0.79
N GLN A 51 -13.41 16.08 0.36
CA GLN A 51 -14.59 15.67 1.09
C GLN A 51 -14.09 15.47 2.51
N VAL A 52 -14.54 16.32 3.41
CA VAL A 52 -14.31 16.14 4.83
C VAL A 52 -15.15 14.93 5.18
N SER A 53 -14.56 13.75 5.07
CA SER A 53 -15.13 12.53 5.60
C SER A 53 -15.20 12.69 7.12
N ASP A 54 -16.20 12.09 7.72
CA ASP A 54 -16.34 12.06 9.17
C ASP A 54 -15.05 11.43 9.75
N PRO A 55 -14.34 12.10 10.68
CA PRO A 55 -13.11 11.55 11.25
C PRO A 55 -13.27 10.16 11.86
N ASP A 56 -14.46 9.83 12.35
CA ASP A 56 -14.79 8.51 12.89
C ASP A 56 -14.87 7.45 11.79
N VAL A 57 -15.45 7.78 10.64
CA VAL A 57 -15.53 6.89 9.47
C VAL A 57 -14.14 6.61 8.94
N ASP A 58 -13.29 7.63 8.82
CA ASP A 58 -11.90 7.47 8.38
C ASP A 58 -11.08 6.62 9.35
N ALA A 59 -11.27 6.79 10.66
CA ALA A 59 -10.63 5.98 11.67
C ALA A 59 -11.05 4.51 11.58
N LYS A 60 -12.34 4.22 11.39
CA LYS A 60 -12.87 2.86 11.19
C LYS A 60 -12.34 2.24 9.90
N GLN A 61 -12.26 3.02 8.82
CA GLN A 61 -11.71 2.57 7.54
C GLN A 61 -10.26 2.07 7.68
N VAL A 62 -9.42 2.78 8.43
CA VAL A 62 -8.04 2.33 8.72
C VAL A 62 -8.04 0.99 9.45
N LYS A 63 -8.93 0.80 10.43
CA LYS A 63 -9.05 -0.45 11.21
C LYS A 63 -9.49 -1.63 10.34
N VAL A 64 -10.37 -1.41 9.38
CA VAL A 64 -10.78 -2.43 8.39
C VAL A 64 -9.57 -2.83 7.52
N LEU A 65 -8.76 -1.88 7.07
CA LEU A 65 -7.54 -2.20 6.32
C LEU A 65 -6.50 -2.94 7.17
N GLN A 66 -6.41 -2.64 8.47
CA GLN A 66 -5.59 -3.38 9.42
C GLN A 66 -6.08 -4.82 9.59
N LEU A 67 -7.39 -5.04 9.69
CA LEU A 67 -8.01 -6.38 9.75
C LEU A 67 -7.68 -7.19 8.48
N ILE A 68 -7.82 -6.61 7.29
CA ILE A 68 -7.43 -7.27 6.02
C ILE A 68 -5.97 -7.70 6.07
N ASN A 69 -5.09 -6.82 6.51
CA ASN A 69 -3.66 -7.15 6.63
C ASN A 69 -3.39 -8.22 7.71
N ALA A 70 -4.12 -8.22 8.82
CA ALA A 70 -4.00 -9.27 9.82
C ALA A 70 -4.29 -10.66 9.23
N TYR A 71 -5.34 -10.79 8.42
CA TYR A 71 -5.62 -12.04 7.71
C TYR A 71 -4.51 -12.42 6.72
N ARG A 72 -3.92 -11.48 5.99
CA ARG A 72 -2.81 -11.73 5.07
C ARG A 72 -1.55 -12.21 5.78
N PHE A 73 -1.27 -11.65 6.97
CA PHE A 73 -0.08 -12.02 7.75
C PHE A 73 -0.26 -13.27 8.58
N ARG A 74 -1.42 -13.46 9.19
CA ARG A 74 -1.65 -14.46 10.24
C ARG A 74 -2.80 -15.44 9.96
N GLY A 75 -3.52 -15.27 8.85
CA GLY A 75 -4.66 -16.14 8.53
C GLY A 75 -4.28 -17.61 8.42
N HIS A 76 -3.06 -17.91 7.95
CA HIS A 76 -2.53 -19.28 7.85
C HIS A 76 -2.43 -19.99 9.20
N GLU A 77 -2.23 -19.27 10.31
CA GLU A 77 -2.18 -19.84 11.67
C GLU A 77 -3.55 -20.40 12.10
N ALA A 78 -4.65 -19.79 11.59
CA ALA A 78 -6.01 -20.24 11.83
C ALA A 78 -6.55 -21.18 10.73
N ALA A 79 -5.74 -21.48 9.70
CA ALA A 79 -6.15 -22.31 8.58
C ALA A 79 -6.33 -23.78 8.98
N ASN A 80 -7.30 -24.45 8.35
CA ASN A 80 -7.59 -25.87 8.63
C ASN A 80 -6.64 -26.79 7.87
N LEU A 81 -5.40 -26.91 8.36
CA LEU A 81 -4.33 -27.69 7.73
C LEU A 81 -4.22 -29.13 8.28
N ASP A 82 -5.00 -29.46 9.31
CA ASP A 82 -4.99 -30.79 9.92
C ASP A 82 -6.30 -31.54 9.62
N PRO A 83 -6.33 -32.37 8.57
CA PRO A 83 -7.54 -33.13 8.23
C PRO A 83 -7.89 -34.21 9.23
N LEU A 84 -6.96 -34.61 10.11
CA LEU A 84 -7.18 -35.63 11.14
C LEU A 84 -7.68 -35.02 12.47
N GLY A 85 -7.62 -33.68 12.62
CA GLY A 85 -8.09 -32.98 13.82
C GLY A 85 -7.27 -33.28 15.07
N LEU A 86 -6.00 -33.61 14.92
CA LEU A 86 -5.11 -33.96 16.04
C LEU A 86 -4.45 -32.75 16.70
N TRP A 87 -4.52 -31.59 16.04
CA TRP A 87 -3.85 -30.39 16.47
C TRP A 87 -4.83 -29.40 17.12
N GLU A 88 -4.60 -29.06 18.38
CA GLU A 88 -5.27 -27.94 19.03
C GLU A 88 -4.65 -26.62 18.50
N ARG A 89 -5.50 -25.74 17.95
CA ARG A 89 -5.07 -24.48 17.40
C ARG A 89 -5.29 -23.35 18.38
N ASP A 90 -4.29 -22.49 18.47
CA ASP A 90 -4.41 -21.26 19.22
C ASP A 90 -5.36 -20.29 18.50
N THR A 91 -6.09 -19.51 19.27
CA THR A 91 -6.92 -18.42 18.72
C THR A 91 -6.02 -17.24 18.38
N VAL A 92 -6.06 -16.81 17.11
CA VAL A 92 -5.34 -15.62 16.65
C VAL A 92 -6.21 -14.39 16.89
N ALA A 93 -5.92 -13.63 17.93
CA ALA A 93 -6.73 -12.52 18.39
C ALA A 93 -6.91 -11.45 17.30
N GLU A 94 -5.87 -11.18 16.50
CA GLU A 94 -5.85 -10.16 15.45
C GLU A 94 -6.80 -10.44 14.27
N LEU A 95 -7.32 -11.68 14.16
CA LEU A 95 -8.32 -12.02 13.15
C LEU A 95 -9.75 -11.67 13.59
N ASN A 96 -9.91 -11.23 14.85
CA ASN A 96 -11.20 -10.77 15.37
C ASN A 96 -11.36 -9.26 15.14
N PRO A 97 -12.48 -8.79 14.54
CA PRO A 97 -12.76 -7.36 14.41
C PRO A 97 -12.67 -6.57 15.72
N ALA A 98 -13.09 -7.18 16.85
CA ALA A 98 -13.02 -6.54 18.16
C ALA A 98 -11.59 -6.18 18.59
N PHE A 99 -10.56 -6.92 18.15
CA PHE A 99 -9.16 -6.57 18.39
C PHE A 99 -8.79 -5.21 17.77
N HIS A 100 -9.39 -4.91 16.63
CA HIS A 100 -9.24 -3.63 15.93
C HIS A 100 -10.24 -2.58 16.41
N THR A 101 -10.90 -2.80 17.55
CA THR A 101 -11.94 -1.90 18.10
C THR A 101 -13.15 -1.69 17.17
N LEU A 102 -13.40 -2.62 16.24
CA LEU A 102 -14.61 -2.68 15.42
C LEU A 102 -15.69 -3.39 16.23
N THR A 103 -16.86 -2.78 16.33
CA THR A 103 -17.99 -3.27 17.14
C THR A 103 -18.94 -4.13 16.32
N GLU A 104 -19.92 -4.75 16.98
CA GLU A 104 -20.98 -5.50 16.29
C GLU A 104 -21.83 -4.61 15.37
N GLU A 105 -22.00 -3.34 15.72
CA GLU A 105 -22.72 -2.35 14.90
C GLU A 105 -21.96 -2.06 13.60
N ASP A 106 -20.63 -2.02 13.64
CA ASP A 106 -19.78 -1.78 12.48
C ASP A 106 -19.84 -2.94 11.47
N LEU A 107 -20.23 -4.15 11.90
CA LEU A 107 -20.27 -5.31 11.01
C LEU A 107 -21.29 -5.15 9.86
N ASP A 108 -22.30 -4.34 10.05
CA ASP A 108 -23.32 -4.08 9.03
C ASP A 108 -23.03 -2.79 8.22
N GLU A 109 -21.94 -2.08 8.53
CA GLU A 109 -21.47 -0.93 7.78
C GLU A 109 -20.65 -1.34 6.54
N THR A 110 -20.65 -0.47 5.52
CA THR A 110 -19.92 -0.68 4.26
C THR A 110 -18.60 0.08 4.28
N PHE A 111 -17.51 -0.62 3.98
CA PHE A 111 -16.16 -0.07 3.96
C PHE A 111 -15.47 -0.32 2.62
N ASN A 112 -14.49 0.52 2.29
CA ASN A 112 -13.60 0.28 1.16
C ASN A 112 -12.64 -0.87 1.49
N VAL A 113 -12.55 -1.85 0.59
CA VAL A 113 -11.71 -3.04 0.79
C VAL A 113 -10.26 -2.83 0.36
N GLY A 114 -9.90 -1.63 -0.08
CA GLY A 114 -8.54 -1.28 -0.47
C GLY A 114 -8.01 -2.15 -1.58
N SER A 115 -6.94 -2.88 -1.29
CA SER A 115 -6.28 -3.77 -2.24
C SER A 115 -6.76 -5.24 -2.16
N PHE A 116 -7.87 -5.53 -1.50
CA PHE A 116 -8.44 -6.88 -1.45
C PHE A 116 -9.05 -7.24 -2.81
N ALA A 117 -8.51 -8.26 -3.46
CA ALA A 117 -8.70 -8.52 -4.88
C ALA A 117 -9.89 -9.48 -5.16
N ASN A 118 -11.04 -9.25 -4.52
CA ASN A 118 -12.27 -10.03 -4.76
C ASN A 118 -13.20 -9.46 -5.84
N GLY A 119 -12.77 -8.40 -6.55
CA GLY A 119 -13.53 -7.75 -7.61
C GLY A 119 -14.51 -6.66 -7.15
N GLN A 120 -14.53 -6.32 -5.86
CA GLN A 120 -15.37 -5.27 -5.29
C GLN A 120 -14.50 -4.14 -4.72
N GLU A 121 -14.97 -2.90 -4.83
CA GLU A 121 -14.29 -1.74 -4.22
C GLU A 121 -14.75 -1.53 -2.78
N THR A 122 -16.00 -1.87 -2.48
CA THR A 122 -16.58 -1.73 -1.16
C THR A 122 -17.34 -2.99 -0.77
N MET A 123 -17.34 -3.34 0.51
CA MET A 123 -18.07 -4.48 1.06
C MET A 123 -18.65 -4.14 2.45
N VAL A 124 -19.74 -4.79 2.81
CA VAL A 124 -20.19 -4.85 4.20
C VAL A 124 -19.15 -5.61 5.02
N LEU A 125 -18.78 -5.11 6.21
CA LEU A 125 -17.71 -5.68 7.01
C LEU A 125 -17.93 -7.16 7.34
N ARG A 126 -19.15 -7.57 7.59
CA ARG A 126 -19.55 -8.98 7.83
C ARG A 126 -19.20 -9.87 6.64
N ASP A 127 -19.51 -9.42 5.41
CA ASP A 127 -19.20 -10.16 4.19
C ASP A 127 -17.70 -10.16 3.89
N LEU A 128 -17.04 -9.04 4.14
CA LEU A 128 -15.57 -8.95 4.03
C LEU A 128 -14.89 -9.94 4.99
N GLN A 129 -15.31 -9.99 6.25
CA GLN A 129 -14.76 -10.94 7.23
C GLN A 129 -14.96 -12.40 6.78
N LYS A 130 -16.14 -12.72 6.24
CA LYS A 130 -16.42 -14.05 5.69
C LYS A 130 -15.49 -14.39 4.52
N ALA A 131 -15.33 -13.44 3.58
CA ALA A 131 -14.43 -13.61 2.43
C ALA A 131 -12.96 -13.80 2.87
N LEU A 132 -12.51 -13.01 3.85
CA LEU A 132 -11.16 -13.14 4.42
C LEU A 132 -10.94 -14.49 5.09
N LYS A 133 -11.91 -14.96 5.89
CA LYS A 133 -11.86 -16.29 6.51
C LYS A 133 -11.80 -17.41 5.47
N GLN A 134 -12.63 -17.32 4.42
CA GLN A 134 -12.61 -18.31 3.34
C GLN A 134 -11.26 -18.34 2.61
N THR A 135 -10.68 -17.15 2.36
CA THR A 135 -9.43 -17.02 1.61
C THR A 135 -8.22 -17.50 2.40
N TYR A 136 -8.13 -17.13 3.68
CA TYR A 136 -6.90 -17.28 4.46
C TYR A 136 -6.96 -18.32 5.58
N CYS A 137 -8.14 -18.74 6.00
CA CYS A 137 -8.33 -19.70 7.09
C CYS A 137 -9.00 -21.00 6.62
N GLY A 138 -9.05 -21.25 5.32
CA GLY A 138 -9.56 -22.48 4.73
C GLY A 138 -8.63 -23.67 4.89
N SER A 139 -8.68 -24.60 3.94
CA SER A 139 -7.80 -25.81 3.90
C SER A 139 -6.41 -25.52 3.31
N VAL A 140 -6.13 -24.28 2.91
CA VAL A 140 -4.84 -23.84 2.38
C VAL A 140 -4.31 -22.71 3.27
N GLY A 141 -3.12 -22.88 3.82
CA GLY A 141 -2.39 -21.83 4.52
C GLY A 141 -1.42 -21.15 3.55
N ALA A 142 -1.50 -19.83 3.43
CA ALA A 142 -0.61 -19.06 2.57
C ALA A 142 0.22 -18.07 3.41
N GLU A 143 1.53 -18.29 3.42
CA GLU A 143 2.50 -17.42 4.07
C GLU A 143 3.39 -16.75 3.02
N TYR A 144 3.07 -15.54 2.61
CA TYR A 144 3.76 -14.83 1.53
C TYR A 144 4.10 -13.36 1.86
N MET A 145 3.62 -12.84 2.96
CA MET A 145 3.79 -11.42 3.30
C MET A 145 5.24 -11.03 3.63
N HIS A 146 6.11 -12.01 3.92
CA HIS A 146 7.55 -11.83 4.11
C HIS A 146 8.30 -11.51 2.80
N MET A 147 7.69 -11.73 1.63
CA MET A 147 8.33 -11.49 0.34
C MET A 147 8.64 -10.01 0.14
N THR A 148 9.89 -9.72 -0.22
CA THR A 148 10.36 -8.35 -0.48
C THR A 148 10.02 -7.86 -1.89
N ASN A 149 9.90 -8.78 -2.86
CA ASN A 149 9.50 -8.43 -4.22
C ASN A 149 8.00 -8.11 -4.27
N THR A 150 7.65 -6.85 -4.49
CA THR A 150 6.27 -6.36 -4.48
C THR A 150 5.42 -6.95 -5.60
N GLU A 151 5.98 -7.18 -6.78
CA GLU A 151 5.23 -7.73 -7.93
C GLU A 151 4.83 -9.18 -7.66
N GLN A 152 5.77 -10.01 -7.20
CA GLN A 152 5.50 -11.40 -6.84
C GLN A 152 4.48 -11.50 -5.70
N LYS A 153 4.65 -10.68 -4.65
CA LYS A 153 3.71 -10.63 -3.54
C LYS A 153 2.29 -10.28 -3.99
N ARG A 154 2.14 -9.23 -4.82
CA ARG A 154 0.83 -8.83 -5.35
C ARG A 154 0.24 -9.87 -6.29
N TRP A 155 1.06 -10.56 -7.07
CA TRP A 155 0.59 -11.63 -7.94
C TRP A 155 -0.03 -12.79 -7.14
N ILE A 156 0.66 -13.25 -6.07
CA ILE A 156 0.12 -14.29 -5.18
C ILE A 156 -1.18 -13.80 -4.51
N GLN A 157 -1.16 -12.60 -3.96
CA GLN A 157 -2.31 -11.98 -3.31
C GLN A 157 -3.53 -11.95 -4.24
N GLN A 158 -3.36 -11.45 -5.45
CA GLN A 158 -4.44 -11.38 -6.44
C GLN A 158 -4.98 -12.77 -6.81
N ARG A 159 -4.10 -13.75 -7.02
CA ARG A 159 -4.50 -15.12 -7.34
C ARG A 159 -5.27 -15.78 -6.22
N LEU A 160 -4.85 -15.60 -4.98
CA LEU A 160 -5.47 -16.19 -3.81
C LEU A 160 -6.84 -15.54 -3.51
N GLU A 161 -6.88 -14.20 -3.52
CA GLU A 161 -8.06 -13.42 -3.15
C GLU A 161 -9.17 -13.47 -4.21
N SER A 162 -8.82 -13.51 -5.51
CA SER A 162 -9.82 -13.57 -6.60
C SER A 162 -10.65 -14.86 -6.60
N VAL A 163 -10.12 -15.94 -6.04
CA VAL A 163 -10.80 -17.24 -5.97
C VAL A 163 -11.18 -17.62 -4.53
N SER A 164 -11.05 -16.68 -3.57
CA SER A 164 -11.33 -16.91 -2.14
C SER A 164 -10.60 -18.14 -1.58
N GLY A 165 -9.36 -18.37 -2.00
CA GLY A 165 -8.56 -19.53 -1.60
C GLY A 165 -9.08 -20.87 -2.11
N GLN A 166 -10.06 -20.87 -3.00
CA GLN A 166 -10.67 -22.09 -3.57
C GLN A 166 -10.32 -22.20 -5.06
N ALA A 167 -9.73 -23.31 -5.45
CA ALA A 167 -9.56 -23.65 -6.86
C ALA A 167 -10.64 -24.67 -7.25
N SER A 168 -11.44 -24.34 -8.25
CA SER A 168 -12.29 -25.32 -8.93
C SER A 168 -11.51 -25.87 -10.14
N PHE A 169 -11.32 -27.16 -10.17
CA PHE A 169 -10.72 -27.88 -11.30
C PHE A 169 -11.80 -28.42 -12.21
#